data_e65081970e0c4a7d1712091809afd8bf
#
_entry.id   e65081970e0c4a7d1712091809afd8bf
#
_cell.length_a   1.000
_cell.length_b   1.000
_cell.length_c   1.000
_cell.angle_alpha   90.00
_cell.angle_beta   90.00
_cell.angle_gamma   90.00
#
_symmetry.space_group_name_H-M   'P 1'
#
loop_
_entity.id
_entity.type
_entity.pdbx_description
1 polymer ?
#
loop_
_entity_poly.entity_id
_entity_poly.type
_entity_poly.pdbx_seq_one_letter_code
_entity_poly.pdbx_strand_id
1 'polypeptide(L)'
;MNERRVSAALKRQVEERASDLCEYCRSPASVSSQPFSVEHIVPRVRGGASTADNLALACQGCNNHKYDKIEGGDPTSGEVVPLYHPRRERWRDHFAWSDDFALIVGVSPTGRATIVALHLNRPRVVNLRRLLGGAGQHPPLEPDG
;
A
#
# COMPACT_ATOMS: atom_id res chain seq x y z
N MET A 1 27.17 -11.81 4.25
CA MET A 1 26.17 -10.82 3.82
C MET A 1 24.76 -11.38 3.94
N ASN A 2 23.90 -10.64 4.54
CA ASN A 2 22.53 -11.09 4.74
C ASN A 2 21.58 -10.32 3.84
N GLU A 3 21.13 -10.97 2.76
CA GLU A 3 20.20 -10.37 1.83
C GLU A 3 18.83 -10.07 2.43
N ARG A 4 18.57 -10.60 3.64
CA ARG A 4 17.29 -10.36 4.31
C ARG A 4 17.21 -8.96 4.88
N ARG A 5 18.32 -8.28 4.99
CA ARG A 5 18.34 -6.93 5.53
C ARG A 5 18.33 -5.92 4.43
N VAL A 6 17.41 -4.98 4.58
CA VAL A 6 17.40 -3.78 3.77
C VAL A 6 18.29 -2.77 4.46
N SER A 7 19.25 -2.19 3.73
CA SER A 7 20.17 -1.21 4.31
C SER A 7 19.42 0.05 4.74
N ALA A 8 20.00 0.81 5.67
CA ALA A 8 19.41 2.08 6.11
C ALA A 8 19.26 3.06 4.94
N ALA A 9 20.24 3.07 4.02
CA ALA A 9 20.17 3.95 2.85
C ALA A 9 19.03 3.55 1.92
N LEU A 10 18.84 2.26 1.69
CA LEU A 10 17.75 1.77 0.85
C LEU A 10 16.40 2.04 1.50
N LYS A 11 16.30 1.85 2.81
CA LYS A 11 15.09 2.16 3.55
C LYS A 11 14.71 3.63 3.40
N ARG A 12 15.68 4.55 3.54
CA ARG A 12 15.43 5.98 3.35
C ARG A 12 14.95 6.28 1.94
N GLN A 13 15.54 5.65 0.93
CA GLN A 13 15.12 5.81 -0.46
C GLN A 13 13.66 5.40 -0.64
N VAL A 14 13.26 4.28 -0.05
CA VAL A 14 11.87 3.80 -0.12
C VAL A 14 10.94 4.78 0.57
N GLU A 15 11.30 5.25 1.77
CA GLU A 15 10.50 6.21 2.52
C GLU A 15 10.32 7.53 1.76
N GLU A 16 11.40 8.05 1.18
CA GLU A 16 11.37 9.32 0.46
C GLU A 16 10.52 9.26 -0.81
N ARG A 17 10.67 8.21 -1.61
CA ARG A 17 9.87 8.12 -2.84
C ARG A 17 8.40 7.86 -2.56
N ALA A 18 8.07 7.31 -1.40
CA ALA A 18 6.68 7.12 -0.95
C ALA A 18 6.12 8.37 -0.27
N SER A 19 6.93 9.41 -0.06
CA SER A 19 6.57 10.61 0.71
C SER A 19 6.03 10.25 2.09
N ASP A 20 6.62 9.23 2.71
CA ASP A 20 6.23 8.69 4.01
C ASP A 20 4.77 8.26 4.11
N LEU A 21 4.17 7.88 2.99
CA LEU A 21 2.83 7.30 2.93
C LEU A 21 2.91 5.79 2.76
N CYS A 22 1.98 5.07 3.36
CA CYS A 22 1.77 3.67 2.99
C CYS A 22 1.42 3.61 1.52
N GLU A 23 2.15 2.83 0.73
CA GLU A 23 1.96 2.81 -0.71
C GLU A 23 0.70 2.06 -1.14
N TYR A 24 -0.01 1.47 -0.20
CA TYR A 24 -1.29 0.79 -0.45
C TYR A 24 -2.48 1.59 0.07
N CYS A 25 -2.54 1.89 1.37
CA CYS A 25 -3.70 2.56 1.96
C CYS A 25 -3.56 4.09 2.06
N ARG A 26 -2.40 4.62 1.74
CA ARG A 26 -2.11 6.07 1.77
C ARG A 26 -2.14 6.71 3.15
N SER A 27 -2.05 5.92 4.23
CA SER A 27 -1.93 6.46 5.58
C SER A 27 -0.54 7.06 5.77
N PRO A 28 -0.43 8.25 6.41
CA PRO A 28 0.87 8.86 6.67
C PRO A 28 1.60 8.17 7.83
N ALA A 29 2.90 7.97 7.67
CA ALA A 29 3.72 7.38 8.72
C ALA A 29 3.78 8.27 9.97
N SER A 30 3.69 9.58 9.79
CA SER A 30 3.81 10.57 10.88
C SER A 30 2.73 10.43 11.95
N VAL A 31 1.58 9.84 11.62
CA VAL A 31 0.47 9.67 12.58
C VAL A 31 0.30 8.22 13.03
N SER A 32 1.21 7.35 12.65
CA SER A 32 1.14 5.94 13.05
C SER A 32 1.83 5.74 14.40
N SER A 33 1.26 4.89 15.23
CA SER A 33 1.88 4.49 16.50
C SER A 33 3.00 3.47 16.31
N GLN A 34 3.11 2.87 15.13
CA GLN A 34 4.11 1.87 14.81
C GLN A 34 4.91 2.29 13.58
N PRO A 35 6.23 2.00 13.53
CA PRO A 35 7.01 2.28 12.32
C PRO A 35 6.44 1.51 11.13
N PHE A 36 6.51 2.11 9.96
CA PHE A 36 6.12 1.42 8.74
C PHE A 36 7.21 0.42 8.33
N SER A 37 6.79 -0.62 7.63
CA SER A 37 7.69 -1.65 7.13
C SER A 37 8.12 -1.35 5.70
N VAL A 38 9.36 -1.72 5.37
CA VAL A 38 9.80 -1.84 3.98
C VAL A 38 9.51 -3.28 3.58
N GLU A 39 8.48 -3.48 2.76
CA GLU A 39 8.02 -4.81 2.42
C GLU A 39 8.45 -5.21 1.00
N HIS A 40 8.64 -6.50 0.80
CA HIS A 40 8.95 -7.05 -0.53
C HIS A 40 7.64 -7.21 -1.30
N ILE A 41 7.52 -6.50 -2.43
CA ILE A 41 6.30 -6.53 -3.25
C ILE A 41 6.07 -7.96 -3.75
N VAL A 42 7.10 -8.57 -4.36
CA VAL A 42 7.15 -10.01 -4.54
C VAL A 42 7.89 -10.57 -3.34
N PRO A 43 7.23 -11.39 -2.51
CA PRO A 43 7.84 -11.89 -1.29
C PRO A 43 9.10 -12.72 -1.54
N ARG A 44 9.99 -12.73 -0.58
CA ARG A 44 11.23 -13.50 -0.69
C ARG A 44 10.97 -14.98 -0.89
N VAL A 45 9.93 -15.53 -0.26
CA VAL A 45 9.55 -16.93 -0.43
C VAL A 45 9.10 -17.25 -1.85
N ARG A 46 8.79 -16.22 -2.65
CA ARG A 46 8.42 -16.37 -4.05
C ARG A 46 9.53 -15.88 -4.98
N GLY A 47 10.74 -15.71 -4.47
CA GLY A 47 11.90 -15.33 -5.27
C GLY A 47 12.14 -13.83 -5.38
N GLY A 48 11.42 -13.02 -4.63
CA GLY A 48 11.58 -11.57 -4.66
C GLY A 48 12.92 -11.12 -4.09
N ALA A 49 13.56 -10.16 -4.75
CA ALA A 49 14.85 -9.62 -4.35
C ALA A 49 14.69 -8.41 -3.42
N SER A 50 15.74 -8.12 -2.64
CA SER A 50 15.78 -6.95 -1.76
C SER A 50 16.36 -5.76 -2.51
N THR A 51 15.71 -5.36 -3.59
CA THR A 51 16.13 -4.29 -4.47
C THR A 51 15.09 -3.17 -4.51
N ALA A 52 15.52 -1.98 -4.89
CA ALA A 52 14.64 -0.80 -4.89
C ALA A 52 13.36 -1.01 -5.72
N ASP A 53 13.44 -1.78 -6.79
CA ASP A 53 12.29 -2.04 -7.67
C ASP A 53 11.34 -3.13 -7.14
N ASN A 54 11.67 -3.74 -6.02
CA ASN A 54 10.82 -4.74 -5.38
C ASN A 54 10.46 -4.39 -3.93
N LEU A 55 10.68 -3.16 -3.53
CA LEU A 55 10.39 -2.73 -2.15
C LEU A 55 9.34 -1.62 -2.15
N ALA A 56 8.48 -1.65 -1.14
CA ALA A 56 7.45 -0.64 -0.94
C ALA A 56 7.34 -0.31 0.54
N LEU A 57 6.93 0.93 0.84
CA LEU A 57 6.63 1.33 2.19
C LEU A 57 5.20 0.93 2.53
N ALA A 58 5.01 0.20 3.62
CA ALA A 58 3.69 -0.26 4.02
C ALA A 58 3.48 -0.09 5.52
N CYS A 59 2.28 0.35 5.89
CA CYS A 59 1.89 0.34 7.29
C CYS A 59 1.77 -1.10 7.77
N GLN A 60 1.80 -1.30 9.09
CA GLN A 60 1.78 -2.65 9.65
C GLN A 60 0.54 -3.43 9.26
N GLY A 61 -0.62 -2.78 9.23
CA GLY A 61 -1.86 -3.46 8.84
C GLY A 61 -1.83 -3.96 7.41
N CYS A 62 -1.43 -3.10 6.46
CA CYS A 62 -1.33 -3.52 5.05
C CYS A 62 -0.28 -4.60 4.86
N ASN A 63 0.87 -4.46 5.52
CA ASN A 63 1.93 -5.46 5.45
C ASN A 63 1.44 -6.82 5.98
N ASN A 64 0.74 -6.82 7.11
CA ASN A 64 0.23 -8.04 7.72
C ASN A 64 -0.83 -8.71 6.85
N HIS A 65 -1.78 -7.95 6.31
CA HIS A 65 -2.83 -8.51 5.45
C HIS A 65 -2.28 -9.00 4.12
N LYS A 66 -1.32 -8.30 3.55
CA LYS A 66 -0.70 -8.73 2.30
C LYS A 66 0.08 -10.01 2.49
N TYR A 67 0.86 -10.10 3.55
CA TYR A 67 1.66 -11.27 3.91
C TYR A 67 2.53 -11.71 2.70
N ASP A 68 2.28 -12.90 2.15
CA ASP A 68 3.05 -13.41 1.00
C ASP A 68 2.23 -13.42 -0.31
N LYS A 69 1.13 -12.67 -0.35
CA LYS A 69 0.23 -12.66 -1.50
C LYS A 69 0.78 -11.81 -2.64
N ILE A 70 0.59 -12.30 -3.86
CA ILE A 70 0.89 -11.56 -5.09
C ILE A 70 -0.33 -11.46 -5.99
N GLU A 71 -1.41 -12.15 -5.64
CA GLU A 71 -2.65 -12.16 -6.41
C GLU A 71 -3.84 -12.33 -5.48
N GLY A 72 -5.01 -12.03 -5.98
CA GLY A 72 -6.25 -12.17 -5.22
C GLY A 72 -7.45 -12.21 -6.12
N GLY A 73 -8.61 -12.53 -5.54
CA GLY A 73 -9.86 -12.60 -6.27
C GLY A 73 -10.51 -11.24 -6.46
N ASP A 74 -10.87 -10.92 -7.69
CA ASP A 74 -11.71 -9.77 -7.98
C ASP A 74 -13.15 -10.11 -7.58
N PRO A 75 -13.76 -9.42 -6.62
CA PRO A 75 -15.12 -9.76 -6.17
C PRO A 75 -16.18 -9.51 -7.23
N THR A 76 -15.88 -8.72 -8.25
CA THR A 76 -16.85 -8.42 -9.31
C THR A 76 -16.86 -9.49 -10.38
N SER A 77 -15.69 -9.90 -10.88
CA SER A 77 -15.58 -10.89 -11.95
C SER A 77 -15.42 -12.33 -11.45
N GLY A 78 -14.94 -12.48 -10.21
CA GLY A 78 -14.59 -13.78 -9.65
C GLY A 78 -13.24 -14.31 -10.13
N GLU A 79 -12.54 -13.56 -10.96
CA GLU A 79 -11.25 -14.00 -11.50
C GLU A 79 -10.12 -13.69 -10.53
N VAL A 80 -9.08 -14.53 -10.54
CA VAL A 80 -7.84 -14.27 -9.81
C VAL A 80 -6.98 -13.36 -10.66
N VAL A 81 -6.55 -12.23 -10.09
CA VAL A 81 -5.76 -11.21 -10.79
C VAL A 81 -4.57 -10.81 -9.93
N PRO A 82 -3.51 -10.24 -10.53
CA PRO A 82 -2.38 -9.74 -9.75
C PRO A 82 -2.82 -8.62 -8.81
N LEU A 83 -2.18 -8.55 -7.64
CA LEU A 83 -2.35 -7.41 -6.75
C LEU A 83 -1.61 -6.20 -7.30
N TYR A 84 -2.01 -5.02 -6.83
CA TYR A 84 -1.36 -3.76 -7.19
C TYR A 84 0.14 -3.80 -6.89
N HIS A 85 0.95 -3.40 -7.87
CA HIS A 85 2.41 -3.38 -7.77
C HIS A 85 2.90 -1.92 -7.77
N PRO A 86 3.27 -1.36 -6.61
CA PRO A 86 3.60 0.08 -6.50
C PRO A 86 4.77 0.54 -7.35
N ARG A 87 5.64 -0.37 -7.78
CA ARG A 87 6.80 0.01 -8.64
C ARG A 87 6.46 0.03 -10.12
N ARG A 88 5.51 -0.81 -10.56
CA ARG A 88 5.21 -0.98 -11.98
C ARG A 88 3.95 -0.23 -12.41
N GLU A 89 3.11 0.14 -11.47
CA GLU A 89 1.79 0.68 -11.73
C GLU A 89 1.58 1.96 -10.93
N ARG A 90 0.61 2.76 -11.34
CA ARG A 90 0.25 3.97 -10.60
C ARG A 90 -1.01 3.69 -9.80
N TRP A 91 -1.01 4.19 -8.57
CA TRP A 91 -2.13 4.00 -7.65
C TRP A 91 -3.45 4.45 -8.26
N ARG A 92 -3.48 5.62 -8.89
CA ARG A 92 -4.70 6.18 -9.46
C ARG A 92 -5.23 5.43 -10.67
N ASP A 93 -4.45 4.52 -11.25
CA ASP A 93 -4.95 3.67 -12.34
C ASP A 93 -5.81 2.53 -11.80
N HIS A 94 -5.71 2.24 -10.50
CA HIS A 94 -6.40 1.12 -9.88
C HIS A 94 -7.35 1.54 -8.77
N PHE A 95 -7.18 2.75 -8.20
CA PHE A 95 -7.93 3.21 -7.04
C PHE A 95 -8.40 4.65 -7.22
N ALA A 96 -9.49 4.97 -6.52
CA ALA A 96 -10.00 6.32 -6.38
C ALA A 96 -10.55 6.47 -4.97
N TRP A 97 -10.71 7.72 -4.53
CA TRP A 97 -11.37 7.98 -3.26
C TRP A 97 -12.88 8.06 -3.46
N SER A 98 -13.64 7.62 -2.46
CA SER A 98 -15.08 7.88 -2.41
C SER A 98 -15.34 9.38 -2.28
N ASP A 99 -16.59 9.80 -2.50
CA ASP A 99 -16.95 11.22 -2.48
C ASP A 99 -16.60 11.91 -1.16
N ASP A 100 -16.67 11.19 -0.05
CA ASP A 100 -16.29 11.71 1.27
C ASP A 100 -14.84 11.42 1.63
N PHE A 101 -14.06 10.85 0.71
CA PHE A 101 -12.65 10.49 0.88
C PHE A 101 -12.38 9.47 2.00
N ALA A 102 -13.41 8.84 2.55
CA ALA A 102 -13.22 7.87 3.62
C ALA A 102 -12.85 6.47 3.11
N LEU A 103 -13.31 6.13 1.92
CA LEU A 103 -13.10 4.80 1.33
C LEU A 103 -12.23 4.86 0.11
N ILE A 104 -11.41 3.82 -0.09
CA ILE A 104 -10.73 3.56 -1.35
C ILE A 104 -11.68 2.74 -2.21
N VAL A 105 -11.88 3.16 -3.44
CA VAL A 105 -12.72 2.47 -4.43
C VAL A 105 -11.80 1.84 -5.48
N GLY A 106 -12.03 0.58 -5.81
CA GLY A 106 -11.29 -0.10 -6.87
C GLY A 106 -11.87 0.22 -8.23
N VAL A 107 -11.05 0.77 -9.13
CA VAL A 107 -11.48 1.13 -10.48
C VAL A 107 -10.95 0.17 -11.54
N SER A 108 -10.35 -0.92 -11.11
CA SER A 108 -9.86 -2.00 -11.97
C SER A 108 -10.02 -3.34 -11.24
N PRO A 109 -9.93 -4.47 -11.94
CA PRO A 109 -9.92 -5.78 -11.28
C PRO A 109 -8.82 -5.90 -10.24
N THR A 110 -7.59 -5.45 -10.57
CA THR A 110 -6.46 -5.43 -9.64
C THR A 110 -6.74 -4.55 -8.42
N GLY A 111 -7.33 -3.37 -8.62
CA GLY A 111 -7.69 -2.48 -7.52
C GLY A 111 -8.71 -3.13 -6.58
N ARG A 112 -9.75 -3.71 -7.13
CA ARG A 112 -10.78 -4.37 -6.32
C ARG A 112 -10.24 -5.56 -5.55
N ALA A 113 -9.39 -6.39 -6.20
CA ALA A 113 -8.77 -7.54 -5.54
C ALA A 113 -7.83 -7.10 -4.42
N THR A 114 -7.09 -6.02 -4.64
CA THR A 114 -6.14 -5.49 -3.64
C THR A 114 -6.88 -4.96 -2.42
N ILE A 115 -7.99 -4.25 -2.63
CA ILE A 115 -8.81 -3.76 -1.51
C ILE A 115 -9.26 -4.91 -0.62
N VAL A 116 -9.71 -6.00 -1.22
CA VAL A 116 -10.14 -7.18 -0.47
C VAL A 116 -8.96 -7.85 0.24
N ALA A 117 -7.88 -8.11 -0.49
CA ALA A 117 -6.74 -8.85 0.05
C ALA A 117 -6.06 -8.11 1.21
N LEU A 118 -5.91 -6.80 1.10
CA LEU A 118 -5.23 -5.99 2.09
C LEU A 118 -6.17 -5.31 3.08
N HIS A 119 -7.46 -5.50 2.94
CA HIS A 119 -8.46 -4.85 3.81
C HIS A 119 -8.24 -3.34 3.85
N LEU A 120 -8.17 -2.71 2.67
CA LEU A 120 -7.82 -1.29 2.57
C LEU A 120 -8.87 -0.34 3.18
N ASN A 121 -10.08 -0.82 3.40
CA ASN A 121 -11.16 -0.04 4.04
C ASN A 121 -11.53 -0.60 5.43
N ARG A 122 -10.57 -1.16 6.13
CA ARG A 122 -10.80 -1.62 7.50
C ARG A 122 -11.17 -0.43 8.41
N PRO A 123 -11.99 -0.66 9.45
CA PRO A 123 -12.57 0.46 10.23
C PRO A 123 -11.55 1.44 10.80
N ARG A 124 -10.43 0.96 11.30
CA ARG A 124 -9.41 1.84 11.91
C ARG A 124 -8.78 2.78 10.89
N VAL A 125 -8.58 2.32 9.66
CA VAL A 125 -8.03 3.16 8.59
C VAL A 125 -9.08 4.17 8.12
N VAL A 126 -10.33 3.75 8.00
CA VAL A 126 -11.43 4.65 7.65
C VAL A 126 -11.58 5.75 8.69
N ASN A 127 -11.53 5.40 9.97
CA ASN A 127 -11.61 6.38 11.05
C ASN A 127 -10.44 7.36 11.01
N LEU A 128 -9.23 6.87 10.73
CA LEU A 128 -8.06 7.73 10.59
C LEU A 128 -8.23 8.72 9.44
N ARG A 129 -8.74 8.26 8.31
CA ARG A 129 -8.99 9.14 7.16
C ARG A 129 -9.96 10.25 7.50
N ARG A 130 -11.03 9.92 8.25
CA ARG A 130 -12.00 10.93 8.69
C ARG A 130 -11.38 11.95 9.63
N LEU A 131 -10.57 11.51 10.57
CA LEU A 131 -9.87 12.41 11.47
C LEU A 131 -8.92 13.33 10.71
N LEU A 132 -8.13 12.79 9.81
CA LEU A 132 -7.18 13.55 9.01
C LEU A 132 -7.91 14.50 8.06
N GLY A 133 -9.03 14.09 7.49
CA GLY A 133 -9.88 14.93 6.64
C GLY A 133 -10.39 16.14 7.40
N GLY A 134 -10.85 15.92 8.65
CA GLY A 134 -11.27 17.01 9.52
C GLY A 134 -10.17 17.99 9.88
N ALA A 135 -8.91 17.53 9.87
CA ALA A 135 -7.74 18.36 10.12
C ALA A 135 -7.13 18.96 8.84
N GLY A 136 -7.75 18.72 7.68
CA GLY A 136 -7.24 19.20 6.40
C GLY A 136 -6.03 18.45 5.88
N GLN A 137 -5.80 17.23 6.35
CA GLN A 137 -4.60 16.43 6.01
C GLN A 137 -4.91 15.19 5.18
N HIS A 138 -6.13 15.04 4.70
CA HIS A 138 -6.53 13.92 3.87
C HIS A 138 -7.56 14.39 2.82
N PRO A 139 -7.49 13.94 1.59
CA PRO A 139 -6.54 12.96 1.06
C PRO A 139 -5.15 13.57 0.85
N PRO A 140 -4.08 12.75 0.91
CA PRO A 140 -2.74 13.24 0.65
C PRO A 140 -2.53 13.49 -0.84
N LEU A 141 -1.54 14.30 -1.17
CA LEU A 141 -1.08 14.42 -2.56
C LEU A 141 -0.42 13.10 -2.97
N GLU A 142 -0.68 12.67 -4.21
CA GLU A 142 -0.05 11.46 -4.73
C GLU A 142 1.43 11.71 -5.03
N PRO A 143 2.34 10.85 -4.54
CA PRO A 143 3.78 11.05 -4.76
C PRO A 143 4.21 11.04 -6.22
N ASP A 144 3.46 10.36 -7.06
CA ASP A 144 3.78 10.23 -8.49
C ASP A 144 3.00 11.19 -9.39
N GLY A 145 2.42 12.19 -8.78
CA GLY A 145 1.66 13.19 -9.53
C GLY A 145 0.22 12.83 -9.72
#